data_eb30c2d0dad3231e9fb20e0c59ff3fdd
#
_entry.id   eb30c2d0dad3231e9fb20e0c59ff3fdd
#
_cell.length_a   1.000
_cell.length_b   1.000
_cell.length_c   1.000
_cell.angle_alpha   90.00
_cell.angle_beta   90.00
_cell.angle_gamma   90.00
#
_symmetry.space_group_name_H-M   'P 1'
#
loop_
_entity.id
_entity.type
_entity.pdbx_description
1 polymer ?
#
loop_
_entity_poly.entity_id
_entity_poly.type
_entity_poly.pdbx_seq_one_letter_code
_entity_poly.pdbx_strand_id
1 'polypeptide(L)'
;LFHRPTGIHRDVGILYLVSSLETILQLKGEKALFLDVSTGELGASLAYALRGKKNIRAVLVYPKGTVTGLSDEDFYWNGGNIYPIEVDGTIEDCNKLCRSIFDDENFVKPNRLTLANTVNIGRLLPQAFFYPFAFSRIKNKVHSDIVYALAAGNYSNVVAGLYAWQFALPLNGFVIPSHQALAADVMGNPLILDSIVPVKERDDTDSAHVSNLERLEDIFSANQL
;
A
#
# COMPACT_ATOMS: atom_id res chain seq x y z
N LEU A 1 14.31 -11.46 1.16
CA LEU A 1 13.61 -10.33 1.80
C LEU A 1 13.83 -10.25 3.32
N PHE A 2 14.36 -11.29 3.96
CA PHE A 2 14.58 -11.36 5.41
C PHE A 2 15.69 -10.44 5.97
N HIS A 3 16.42 -9.75 5.13
CA HIS A 3 17.53 -8.87 5.52
C HIS A 3 17.13 -7.38 5.48
N ARG A 4 15.86 -7.08 5.69
CA ARG A 4 15.38 -5.70 5.71
C ARG A 4 15.48 -5.11 7.12
N PRO A 5 15.61 -3.78 7.25
CA PRO A 5 15.84 -3.14 8.54
C PRO A 5 14.82 -3.46 9.61
N THR A 6 13.53 -3.53 9.24
CA THR A 6 12.45 -3.87 10.19
C THR A 6 12.01 -5.33 10.08
N GLY A 7 12.55 -6.10 9.12
CA GLY A 7 12.10 -7.46 8.82
C GLY A 7 10.74 -7.55 8.11
N ILE A 8 10.11 -6.43 7.81
CA ILE A 8 8.76 -6.35 7.24
C ILE A 8 8.86 -6.23 5.72
N HIS A 9 8.01 -6.94 4.99
CA HIS A 9 7.97 -6.88 3.51
C HIS A 9 7.65 -5.48 2.97
N ARG A 10 6.99 -4.65 3.77
CA ARG A 10 6.62 -3.26 3.43
C ARG A 10 7.82 -2.34 3.25
N ASP A 11 8.97 -2.67 3.85
CA ASP A 11 10.19 -1.84 3.79
C ASP A 11 10.58 -1.49 2.35
N VAL A 12 10.48 -2.44 1.42
CA VAL A 12 10.92 -2.22 0.03
C VAL A 12 10.15 -1.06 -0.61
N GLY A 13 8.82 -1.10 -0.50
CA GLY A 13 7.98 -0.05 -1.08
C GLY A 13 8.12 1.29 -0.36
N ILE A 14 8.24 1.27 0.97
CA ILE A 14 8.40 2.50 1.78
C ILE A 14 9.76 3.14 1.53
N LEU A 15 10.83 2.38 1.54
CA LEU A 15 12.18 2.88 1.25
C LEU A 15 12.27 3.49 -0.16
N TYR A 16 11.67 2.84 -1.15
CA TYR A 16 11.60 3.36 -2.50
C TYR A 16 10.82 4.67 -2.55
N LEU A 17 9.59 4.68 -2.03
CA LEU A 17 8.72 5.86 -2.01
C LEU A 17 9.41 7.05 -1.34
N VAL A 18 9.92 6.84 -0.12
CA VAL A 18 10.56 7.90 0.66
C VAL A 18 11.82 8.41 -0.03
N SER A 19 12.66 7.52 -0.55
CA SER A 19 13.93 7.93 -1.20
C SER A 19 13.66 8.67 -2.51
N SER A 20 12.75 8.20 -3.33
CA SER A 20 12.38 8.85 -4.59
C SER A 20 11.72 10.21 -4.33
N LEU A 21 10.78 10.26 -3.41
CA LEU A 21 10.09 11.51 -3.07
C LEU A 21 11.04 12.54 -2.47
N GLU A 22 11.92 12.15 -1.54
CA GLU A 22 12.93 13.06 -0.98
C GLU A 22 13.82 13.67 -2.07
N THR A 23 14.26 12.86 -3.03
CA THR A 23 15.07 13.34 -4.16
C THR A 23 14.30 14.36 -5.01
N ILE A 24 13.05 14.05 -5.35
CA ILE A 24 12.20 14.96 -6.15
C ILE A 24 11.95 16.27 -5.40
N LEU A 25 11.62 16.20 -4.12
CA LEU A 25 11.36 17.37 -3.30
C LEU A 25 12.60 18.22 -3.12
N GLN A 26 13.76 17.60 -2.94
CA GLN A 26 15.03 18.31 -2.86
C GLN A 26 15.33 19.08 -4.15
N LEU A 27 15.15 18.46 -5.31
CA LEU A 27 15.35 19.11 -6.61
C LEU A 27 14.40 20.29 -6.85
N LYS A 28 13.17 20.19 -6.31
CA LYS A 28 12.15 21.24 -6.44
C LYS A 28 12.21 22.31 -5.35
N GLY A 29 12.99 22.11 -4.31
CA GLY A 29 12.99 22.99 -3.12
C GLY A 29 11.67 22.92 -2.34
N GLU A 30 11.00 21.78 -2.36
CA GLU A 30 9.67 21.59 -1.81
C GLU A 30 9.67 20.63 -0.62
N LYS A 31 8.55 20.58 0.10
CA LYS A 31 8.33 19.64 1.22
C LYS A 31 7.00 18.92 1.06
N ALA A 32 6.87 17.74 1.66
CA ALA A 32 5.63 16.98 1.69
C ALA A 32 5.35 16.42 3.09
N LEU A 33 4.09 16.12 3.33
CA LEU A 33 3.61 15.54 4.57
C LEU A 33 2.88 14.22 4.27
N PHE A 34 3.30 13.14 4.90
CA PHE A 34 2.52 11.92 4.97
C PHE A 34 1.53 11.98 6.12
N LEU A 35 0.31 11.55 5.89
CA LEU A 35 -0.70 11.33 6.92
C LEU A 35 -1.27 9.93 6.74
N ASP A 36 -0.99 9.05 7.67
CA ASP A 36 -1.40 7.65 7.60
C ASP A 36 -1.91 7.15 8.94
N VAL A 37 -2.83 6.19 8.87
CA VAL A 37 -3.22 5.40 10.03
C VAL A 37 -2.32 4.17 10.12
N SER A 38 -1.79 3.88 11.29
CA SER A 38 -0.88 2.76 11.48
C SER A 38 -1.18 2.01 12.78
N THR A 39 -1.17 0.69 12.71
CA THR A 39 -1.24 -0.20 13.87
C THR A 39 0.12 -0.80 14.24
N GLY A 40 1.22 -0.22 13.72
CA GLY A 40 2.59 -0.62 14.05
C GLY A 40 3.52 -0.80 12.85
N GLU A 41 3.22 -1.73 11.94
CA GLU A 41 4.14 -2.09 10.84
C GLU A 41 4.49 -0.93 9.89
N LEU A 42 3.50 -0.14 9.48
CA LEU A 42 3.74 1.01 8.61
C LEU A 42 4.58 2.06 9.34
N GLY A 43 4.26 2.31 10.62
CA GLY A 43 4.99 3.26 11.46
C GLY A 43 6.46 2.89 11.62
N ALA A 44 6.77 1.63 11.94
CA ALA A 44 8.14 1.15 12.08
C ALA A 44 8.95 1.32 10.78
N SER A 45 8.37 0.92 9.65
CA SER A 45 9.04 1.09 8.34
C SER A 45 9.25 2.56 7.97
N LEU A 46 8.26 3.43 8.25
CA LEU A 46 8.39 4.87 8.02
C LEU A 46 9.42 5.52 8.94
N ALA A 47 9.44 5.14 10.23
CA ALA A 47 10.42 5.64 11.19
C ALA A 47 11.84 5.39 10.70
N TYR A 48 12.10 4.20 10.19
CA TYR A 48 13.39 3.87 9.60
C TYR A 48 13.65 4.66 8.30
N ALA A 49 12.72 4.66 7.37
CA ALA A 49 12.90 5.26 6.04
C ALA A 49 13.08 6.78 6.09
N LEU A 50 12.46 7.46 7.04
CA LEU A 50 12.49 8.91 7.21
C LEU A 50 13.73 9.41 7.96
N ARG A 51 14.56 8.53 8.54
CA ARG A 51 15.78 8.94 9.23
C ARG A 51 16.65 9.82 8.33
N GLY A 52 16.97 11.02 8.82
CA GLY A 52 17.81 11.98 8.10
C GLY A 52 17.17 12.66 6.89
N LYS A 53 15.91 12.38 6.57
CA LYS A 53 15.19 13.09 5.50
C LYS A 53 14.80 14.49 5.98
N LYS A 54 14.95 15.48 5.09
CA LYS A 54 14.75 16.91 5.42
C LYS A 54 13.46 17.48 4.82
N ASN A 55 12.98 16.87 3.74
CA ASN A 55 11.87 17.39 2.95
C ASN A 55 10.55 16.64 3.18
N ILE A 56 10.59 15.54 3.90
CA ILE A 56 9.41 14.74 4.23
C ILE A 56 9.20 14.69 5.73
N ARG A 57 7.94 14.91 6.13
CA ARG A 57 7.44 14.66 7.48
C ARG A 57 6.32 13.63 7.43
N ALA A 58 6.03 12.98 8.53
CA ALA A 58 4.91 12.06 8.65
C ALA A 58 4.14 12.29 9.94
N VAL A 59 2.82 12.30 9.83
CA VAL A 59 1.88 12.16 10.94
C VAL A 59 1.33 10.76 10.89
N LEU A 60 1.45 10.04 11.99
CA LEU A 60 0.93 8.68 12.15
C LEU A 60 -0.14 8.68 13.21
N VAL A 61 -1.36 8.38 12.78
CA VAL A 61 -2.54 8.30 13.66
C VAL A 61 -2.78 6.85 14.02
N TYR A 62 -3.02 6.57 15.31
CA TYR A 62 -3.27 5.22 15.77
C TYR A 62 -4.23 5.19 16.97
N PRO A 63 -5.01 4.10 17.11
CA PRO A 63 -5.88 3.94 18.25
C PRO A 63 -5.09 3.70 19.53
N LYS A 64 -5.58 4.23 20.64
CA LYS A 64 -5.01 4.06 21.96
C LYS A 64 -4.81 2.59 22.31
N GLY A 65 -3.62 2.28 22.83
CA GLY A 65 -3.25 0.93 23.28
C GLY A 65 -2.96 -0.08 22.17
N THR A 66 -2.94 0.31 20.90
CA THR A 66 -2.61 -0.60 19.78
C THR A 66 -1.11 -0.72 19.52
N VAL A 67 -0.34 0.28 19.89
CA VAL A 67 1.12 0.26 19.78
C VAL A 67 1.71 -0.23 21.10
N THR A 68 1.66 -1.54 21.29
CA THR A 68 2.26 -2.20 22.45
C THR A 68 3.48 -3.01 22.02
N GLY A 69 4.54 -2.96 22.81
CA GLY A 69 5.75 -3.76 22.58
C GLY A 69 6.76 -3.17 21.60
N LEU A 70 6.51 -1.99 21.06
CA LEU A 70 7.52 -1.18 20.38
C LEU A 70 8.15 -0.22 21.41
N SER A 71 9.46 -0.05 21.34
CA SER A 71 10.09 1.03 22.12
C SER A 71 9.67 2.37 21.54
N ASP A 72 9.60 3.40 22.36
CA ASP A 72 9.36 4.76 21.88
C ASP A 72 10.36 5.18 20.80
N GLU A 73 11.59 4.68 20.88
CA GLU A 73 12.63 4.90 19.88
C GLU A 73 12.30 4.30 18.51
N ASP A 74 11.66 3.14 18.48
CA ASP A 74 11.30 2.47 17.22
C ASP A 74 10.09 3.10 16.53
N PHE A 75 9.18 3.68 17.30
CA PHE A 75 7.93 4.21 16.78
C PHE A 75 7.89 5.74 16.74
N TYR A 76 8.38 6.38 17.80
CA TYR A 76 8.23 7.83 17.98
C TYR A 76 9.48 8.62 17.59
N TRP A 77 10.65 8.01 17.58
CA TRP A 77 11.88 8.75 17.38
C TRP A 77 12.70 8.26 16.19
N ASN A 78 12.82 9.11 15.17
CA ASN A 78 13.59 8.81 13.96
C ASN A 78 14.45 9.99 13.49
N GLY A 79 14.64 10.99 14.31
CA GLY A 79 15.33 12.23 13.94
C GLY A 79 14.42 13.45 13.88
N GLY A 80 13.16 13.34 14.35
CA GLY A 80 12.27 14.47 14.57
C GLY A 80 11.35 14.83 13.41
N ASN A 81 11.15 13.96 12.43
CA ASN A 81 10.24 14.18 11.31
C ASN A 81 9.04 13.23 11.28
N ILE A 82 8.79 12.49 12.36
CA ILE A 82 7.56 11.75 12.62
C ILE A 82 6.82 12.33 13.81
N TYR A 83 5.51 12.46 13.67
CA TYR A 83 4.61 12.97 14.69
C TYR A 83 3.51 11.92 14.94
N PRO A 84 3.63 11.10 15.97
CA PRO A 84 2.60 10.13 16.33
C PRO A 84 1.46 10.83 17.06
N ILE A 85 0.22 10.47 16.69
CA ILE A 85 -1.01 10.95 17.32
C ILE A 85 -1.84 9.76 17.78
N GLU A 86 -1.95 9.61 19.09
CA GLU A 86 -2.82 8.62 19.70
C GLU A 86 -4.26 9.16 19.76
N VAL A 87 -5.22 8.38 19.32
CA VAL A 87 -6.65 8.69 19.33
C VAL A 87 -7.36 7.77 20.31
N ASP A 88 -8.13 8.33 21.22
CA ASP A 88 -9.01 7.57 22.12
C ASP A 88 -10.27 7.12 21.33
N GLY A 89 -10.11 6.06 20.55
CA GLY A 89 -11.11 5.55 19.62
C GLY A 89 -10.63 4.29 18.90
N THR A 90 -11.37 3.89 17.90
CA THR A 90 -11.12 2.70 17.07
C THR A 90 -10.21 3.06 15.87
N ILE A 91 -9.76 2.02 15.15
CA ILE A 91 -9.04 2.20 13.88
C ILE A 91 -9.92 2.93 12.85
N GLU A 92 -11.22 2.70 12.90
CA GLU A 92 -12.17 3.35 12.01
C GLU A 92 -12.31 4.84 12.33
N ASP A 93 -12.30 5.22 13.59
CA ASP A 93 -12.30 6.62 14.00
C ASP A 93 -11.03 7.33 13.51
N CYS A 94 -9.88 6.66 13.60
CA CYS A 94 -8.63 7.16 13.02
C CYS A 94 -8.73 7.35 11.50
N ASN A 95 -9.32 6.39 10.79
CA ASN A 95 -9.52 6.48 9.35
C ASN A 95 -10.47 7.63 8.98
N LYS A 96 -11.58 7.79 9.70
CA LYS A 96 -12.53 8.90 9.50
C LYS A 96 -11.86 10.26 9.72
N LEU A 97 -11.05 10.36 10.79
CA LEU A 97 -10.27 11.57 11.06
C LEU A 97 -9.33 11.91 9.91
N CYS A 98 -8.55 10.92 9.44
CA CYS A 98 -7.63 11.15 8.33
C CYS A 98 -8.36 11.52 7.04
N ARG A 99 -9.49 10.88 6.72
CA ARG A 99 -10.32 11.23 5.55
C ARG A 99 -10.80 12.68 5.62
N SER A 100 -11.35 13.12 6.74
CA SER A 100 -11.82 14.49 6.90
C SER A 100 -10.73 15.54 6.67
N ILE A 101 -9.46 15.19 6.95
CA ILE A 101 -8.32 16.07 6.67
C ILE A 101 -7.99 16.06 5.17
N PHE A 102 -8.09 14.91 4.49
CA PHE A 102 -7.89 14.83 3.04
C PHE A 102 -8.98 15.55 2.24
N ASP A 103 -10.18 15.71 2.80
CA ASP A 103 -11.28 16.45 2.18
C ASP A 103 -11.06 17.99 2.23
N ASP A 104 -10.17 18.49 3.07
CA ASP A 104 -9.81 19.89 3.14
C ASP A 104 -8.69 20.26 2.15
N GLU A 105 -9.07 20.65 0.95
CA GLU A 105 -8.13 21.08 -0.09
C GLU A 105 -7.22 22.22 0.33
N ASN A 106 -7.69 23.12 1.22
CA ASN A 106 -6.89 24.24 1.70
C ASN A 106 -5.76 23.78 2.61
N PHE A 107 -5.89 22.61 3.22
CA PHE A 107 -4.82 21.97 3.99
C PHE A 107 -3.97 21.03 3.14
N VAL A 108 -4.60 20.23 2.30
CA VAL A 108 -3.94 19.21 1.46
C VAL A 108 -2.94 19.81 0.49
N LYS A 109 -3.37 20.81 -0.30
CA LYS A 109 -2.54 21.37 -1.38
C LYS A 109 -1.28 22.09 -0.88
N PRO A 110 -1.36 23.03 0.08
CA PRO A 110 -0.17 23.73 0.57
C PRO A 110 0.84 22.82 1.26
N ASN A 111 0.36 21.79 1.97
CA ASN A 111 1.20 20.84 2.68
C ASN A 111 1.69 19.68 1.82
N ARG A 112 1.22 19.57 0.57
CA ARG A 112 1.44 18.42 -0.29
C ARG A 112 1.18 17.11 0.48
N LEU A 113 0.00 17.09 1.12
CA LEU A 113 -0.42 15.95 1.92
C LEU A 113 -0.59 14.73 1.03
N THR A 114 -0.04 13.61 1.44
CA THR A 114 -0.13 12.35 0.72
C THR A 114 -0.08 11.17 1.68
N LEU A 115 -0.24 9.97 1.14
CA LEU A 115 -0.24 8.72 1.88
C LEU A 115 1.06 7.93 1.63
N ALA A 116 1.53 7.22 2.64
CA ALA A 116 2.62 6.26 2.50
C ALA A 116 2.14 4.79 2.37
N ASN A 117 0.83 4.58 2.34
CA ASN A 117 0.23 3.27 2.11
C ASN A 117 0.13 2.93 0.61
N THR A 118 -0.46 1.80 0.26
CA THR A 118 -0.50 1.29 -1.12
C THR A 118 -1.50 1.99 -2.04
N VAL A 119 -2.28 2.94 -1.54
CA VAL A 119 -3.02 3.89 -2.38
C VAL A 119 -2.03 4.78 -3.15
N ASN A 120 -0.86 5.06 -2.59
CA ASN A 120 0.21 5.75 -3.31
C ASN A 120 0.91 4.79 -4.27
N ILE A 121 0.88 5.11 -5.56
CA ILE A 121 1.51 4.29 -6.61
C ILE A 121 3.02 4.08 -6.38
N GLY A 122 3.72 5.07 -5.84
CA GLY A 122 5.13 4.97 -5.51
C GLY A 122 5.43 3.93 -4.43
N ARG A 123 4.44 3.62 -3.59
CA ARG A 123 4.51 2.55 -2.60
C ARG A 123 4.25 1.18 -3.21
N LEU A 124 3.38 1.12 -4.22
CA LEU A 124 2.93 -0.12 -4.86
C LEU A 124 3.89 -0.56 -5.97
N LEU A 125 4.34 0.36 -6.81
CA LEU A 125 5.13 0.07 -8.01
C LEU A 125 6.38 -0.80 -7.74
N PRO A 126 7.18 -0.57 -6.68
CA PRO A 126 8.35 -1.43 -6.43
C PRO A 126 8.00 -2.89 -6.13
N GLN A 127 6.76 -3.18 -5.72
CA GLN A 127 6.31 -4.55 -5.49
C GLN A 127 6.21 -5.33 -6.81
N ALA A 128 5.97 -4.66 -7.93
CA ALA A 128 5.94 -5.30 -9.24
C ALA A 128 7.26 -5.99 -9.60
N PHE A 129 8.39 -5.49 -9.11
CA PHE A 129 9.70 -6.08 -9.37
C PHE A 129 9.95 -7.42 -8.68
N PHE A 130 9.16 -7.77 -7.67
CA PHE A 130 9.29 -9.08 -7.03
C PHE A 130 8.97 -10.23 -7.97
N TYR A 131 8.03 -10.03 -8.88
CA TYR A 131 7.57 -11.05 -9.81
C TYR A 131 8.62 -11.41 -10.87
N PRO A 132 9.17 -10.46 -11.65
CA PRO A 132 10.23 -10.77 -12.59
C PRO A 132 11.51 -11.24 -11.88
N PHE A 133 11.78 -10.77 -10.66
CA PHE A 133 12.88 -11.31 -9.87
C PHE A 133 12.66 -12.79 -9.53
N ALA A 134 11.50 -13.16 -9.02
CA ALA A 134 11.15 -14.55 -8.72
C ALA A 134 11.19 -15.40 -10.00
N PHE A 135 10.57 -14.92 -11.08
CA PHE A 135 10.61 -15.57 -12.39
C PHE A 135 12.04 -15.84 -12.86
N SER A 136 12.93 -14.85 -12.75
CA SER A 136 14.33 -14.99 -13.16
C SER A 136 15.06 -16.14 -12.45
N ARG A 137 14.64 -16.49 -11.22
CA ARG A 137 15.25 -17.54 -10.40
C ARG A 137 14.75 -18.94 -10.75
N ILE A 138 13.56 -19.04 -11.34
CA ILE A 138 12.92 -20.34 -11.62
C ILE A 138 12.82 -20.66 -13.11
N LYS A 139 12.84 -19.70 -14.01
CA LYS A 139 12.58 -19.85 -15.45
C LYS A 139 13.38 -20.97 -16.14
N ASN A 140 14.60 -21.25 -15.66
CA ASN A 140 15.45 -22.32 -16.23
C ASN A 140 15.29 -23.67 -15.51
N LYS A 141 14.43 -23.73 -14.48
CA LYS A 141 14.22 -24.93 -13.66
C LYS A 141 12.81 -25.50 -13.84
N VAL A 142 11.92 -24.76 -14.46
CA VAL A 142 10.52 -25.10 -14.64
C VAL A 142 10.20 -25.08 -16.12
N HIS A 143 9.60 -26.18 -16.63
CA HIS A 143 9.19 -26.33 -18.03
C HIS A 143 7.66 -26.42 -18.17
N SER A 144 6.95 -25.92 -17.17
CA SER A 144 5.48 -25.87 -17.13
C SER A 144 5.01 -24.46 -16.87
N ASP A 145 3.71 -24.30 -16.90
CA ASP A 145 3.04 -23.03 -16.60
C ASP A 145 3.42 -22.48 -15.22
N ILE A 146 3.64 -21.17 -15.15
CA ILE A 146 3.99 -20.50 -13.91
C ILE A 146 2.77 -19.70 -13.43
N VAL A 147 2.36 -20.04 -12.20
CA VAL A 147 1.28 -19.38 -11.49
C VAL A 147 1.79 -18.85 -10.15
N TYR A 148 1.41 -17.65 -9.79
CA TYR A 148 1.76 -17.07 -8.49
C TYR A 148 0.59 -17.20 -7.51
N ALA A 149 0.84 -17.86 -6.37
CA ALA A 149 -0.11 -17.89 -5.27
C ALA A 149 0.16 -16.70 -4.34
N LEU A 150 -0.85 -15.88 -4.09
CA LEU A 150 -0.73 -14.62 -3.36
C LEU A 150 -1.78 -14.54 -2.25
N ALA A 151 -1.41 -13.99 -1.11
CA ALA A 151 -2.39 -13.56 -0.13
C ALA A 151 -3.13 -12.32 -0.66
N ALA A 152 -4.45 -12.30 -0.56
CA ALA A 152 -5.27 -11.21 -1.10
C ALA A 152 -5.01 -9.88 -0.35
N GLY A 153 -5.17 -9.87 0.96
CA GLY A 153 -5.00 -8.66 1.77
C GLY A 153 -5.81 -7.49 1.19
N ASN A 154 -5.13 -6.38 0.94
CA ASN A 154 -5.72 -5.20 0.29
C ASN A 154 -5.48 -5.17 -1.24
N TYR A 155 -5.25 -6.28 -1.85
CA TYR A 155 -4.96 -6.50 -3.28
C TYR A 155 -3.71 -5.78 -3.84
N SER A 156 -2.93 -5.09 -3.03
CA SER A 156 -1.75 -4.38 -3.53
C SER A 156 -0.73 -5.29 -4.21
N ASN A 157 -0.53 -6.49 -3.68
CA ASN A 157 0.36 -7.49 -4.26
C ASN A 157 -0.18 -8.06 -5.57
N VAL A 158 -1.49 -8.29 -5.67
CA VAL A 158 -2.13 -8.75 -6.92
C VAL A 158 -2.00 -7.69 -8.01
N VAL A 159 -2.36 -6.45 -7.69
CA VAL A 159 -2.23 -5.30 -8.61
C VAL A 159 -0.77 -5.13 -9.06
N ALA A 160 0.18 -5.25 -8.14
CA ALA A 160 1.60 -5.20 -8.50
C ALA A 160 2.02 -6.35 -9.43
N GLY A 161 1.47 -7.55 -9.23
CA GLY A 161 1.68 -8.69 -10.12
C GLY A 161 1.08 -8.48 -11.51
N LEU A 162 -0.11 -7.91 -11.58
CA LEU A 162 -0.76 -7.55 -12.85
C LEU A 162 0.00 -6.46 -13.60
N TYR A 163 0.55 -5.46 -12.89
CA TYR A 163 1.46 -4.50 -13.53
C TYR A 163 2.72 -5.18 -14.07
N ALA A 164 3.30 -6.14 -13.35
CA ALA A 164 4.43 -6.91 -13.86
C ALA A 164 4.04 -7.71 -15.12
N TRP A 165 2.85 -8.27 -15.15
CA TRP A 165 2.31 -8.94 -16.33
C TRP A 165 2.12 -7.98 -17.52
N GLN A 166 1.59 -6.79 -17.29
CA GLN A 166 1.50 -5.74 -18.33
C GLN A 166 2.88 -5.33 -18.86
N PHE A 167 3.94 -5.42 -18.06
CA PHE A 167 5.32 -5.24 -18.46
C PHE A 167 5.96 -6.50 -19.08
N ALA A 168 5.12 -7.39 -19.62
CA ALA A 168 5.51 -8.61 -20.32
C ALA A 168 6.16 -9.71 -19.43
N LEU A 169 5.83 -9.78 -18.15
CA LEU A 169 6.18 -10.95 -17.34
C LEU A 169 5.39 -12.17 -17.87
N PRO A 170 6.05 -13.23 -18.35
CA PRO A 170 5.37 -14.42 -18.83
C PRO A 170 4.89 -15.26 -17.64
N LEU A 171 3.61 -15.19 -17.36
CA LEU A 171 2.93 -15.99 -16.34
C LEU A 171 1.54 -16.42 -16.85
N ASN A 172 1.03 -17.50 -16.28
CA ASN A 172 -0.24 -18.09 -16.67
C ASN A 172 -1.41 -17.70 -15.76
N GLY A 173 -1.10 -17.10 -14.60
CA GLY A 173 -2.15 -16.60 -13.71
C GLY A 173 -1.71 -16.36 -12.29
N PHE A 174 -2.70 -15.95 -11.50
CA PHE A 174 -2.59 -15.77 -10.05
C PHE A 174 -3.62 -16.62 -9.34
N VAL A 175 -3.24 -17.23 -8.22
CA VAL A 175 -4.15 -17.89 -7.29
C VAL A 175 -4.27 -17.04 -6.04
N ILE A 176 -5.50 -16.66 -5.71
CA ILE A 176 -5.81 -15.79 -4.58
C ILE A 176 -6.82 -16.53 -3.68
N PRO A 177 -6.66 -16.52 -2.35
CA PRO A 177 -7.67 -17.06 -1.45
C PRO A 177 -9.02 -16.37 -1.64
N SER A 178 -10.09 -17.12 -1.71
CA SER A 178 -11.44 -16.63 -2.01
C SER A 178 -12.19 -16.02 -0.82
N HIS A 179 -11.61 -16.02 0.36
CA HIS A 179 -12.28 -15.52 1.58
C HIS A 179 -12.65 -14.02 1.53
N GLN A 180 -12.15 -13.31 0.56
CA GLN A 180 -12.53 -11.91 0.28
C GLN A 180 -13.38 -11.79 -0.99
N ALA A 181 -14.08 -12.84 -1.35
CA ALA A 181 -15.20 -12.80 -2.25
C ALA A 181 -14.97 -12.23 -3.67
N LEU A 182 -13.77 -12.42 -4.22
CA LEU A 182 -13.59 -12.32 -5.66
C LEU A 182 -13.94 -13.67 -6.29
N ALA A 183 -15.04 -13.69 -7.01
CA ALA A 183 -15.39 -14.76 -7.93
C ALA A 183 -15.39 -14.23 -9.36
N ALA A 184 -15.40 -15.11 -10.33
CA ALA A 184 -15.71 -14.76 -11.70
C ALA A 184 -17.11 -15.26 -12.04
N ASP A 185 -17.85 -14.48 -12.82
CA ASP A 185 -19.08 -14.96 -13.46
C ASP A 185 -18.75 -15.98 -14.55
N VAL A 186 -19.80 -16.50 -15.19
CA VAL A 186 -19.65 -17.48 -16.29
C VAL A 186 -18.94 -16.92 -17.53
N MET A 187 -18.80 -15.61 -17.61
CA MET A 187 -18.09 -14.89 -18.68
C MET A 187 -16.65 -14.55 -18.29
N GLY A 188 -16.23 -14.89 -17.06
CA GLY A 188 -14.92 -14.58 -16.55
C GLY A 188 -14.78 -13.16 -15.98
N ASN A 189 -15.88 -12.41 -15.83
CA ASN A 189 -15.83 -11.09 -15.20
C ASN A 189 -15.66 -11.23 -13.69
N PRO A 190 -14.79 -10.44 -13.06
CA PRO A 190 -14.62 -10.49 -11.62
C PRO A 190 -15.90 -10.04 -10.91
N LEU A 191 -16.37 -10.87 -10.00
CA LEU A 191 -17.48 -10.58 -9.11
C LEU A 191 -16.99 -10.48 -7.69
N ILE A 192 -17.52 -9.53 -6.94
CA ILE A 192 -17.39 -9.51 -5.50
C ILE A 192 -18.64 -10.19 -4.93
N LEU A 193 -18.44 -11.33 -4.28
CA LEU A 193 -19.54 -12.20 -3.84
C LEU A 193 -20.43 -11.56 -2.77
N ASP A 194 -19.92 -10.60 -2.01
CA ASP A 194 -20.65 -9.93 -0.93
C ASP A 194 -21.60 -8.86 -1.45
N SER A 195 -21.39 -8.38 -2.66
CA SER A 195 -22.18 -7.31 -3.23
C SER A 195 -22.00 -7.27 -4.73
N ILE A 196 -23.10 -7.17 -5.44
CA ILE A 196 -23.14 -6.90 -6.89
C ILE A 196 -23.04 -5.40 -7.20
N VAL A 197 -22.86 -4.56 -6.18
CA VAL A 197 -22.73 -3.11 -6.33
C VAL A 197 -21.33 -2.80 -6.84
N PRO A 198 -21.20 -2.07 -7.94
CA PRO A 198 -19.89 -1.61 -8.42
C PRO A 198 -19.11 -0.86 -7.34
N VAL A 199 -17.78 -0.99 -7.31
CA VAL A 199 -16.93 -0.35 -6.28
C VAL A 199 -17.18 1.16 -6.21
N LYS A 200 -17.38 1.82 -7.35
CA LYS A 200 -17.65 3.27 -7.42
C LYS A 200 -18.97 3.70 -6.74
N GLU A 201 -19.88 2.75 -6.55
CA GLU A 201 -21.18 2.98 -5.91
C GLU A 201 -21.22 2.50 -4.48
N ARG A 202 -20.10 1.94 -3.97
CA ARG A 202 -20.01 1.46 -2.58
C ARG A 202 -19.71 2.61 -1.65
N ASP A 203 -20.34 2.55 -0.49
CA ASP A 203 -19.96 3.40 0.63
C ASP A 203 -18.54 3.07 1.08
N ASP A 204 -17.73 4.08 1.32
CA ASP A 204 -16.38 3.95 1.86
C ASP A 204 -16.32 3.23 3.22
N THR A 205 -17.44 3.11 3.90
CA THR A 205 -17.59 2.36 5.15
C THR A 205 -17.88 0.88 4.93
N ASP A 206 -18.13 0.44 3.68
CA ASP A 206 -18.35 -0.97 3.37
C ASP A 206 -17.08 -1.77 3.71
N SER A 207 -17.22 -2.77 4.55
CA SER A 207 -16.11 -3.66 4.96
C SER A 207 -15.53 -4.45 3.79
N ALA A 208 -16.27 -4.60 2.70
CA ALA A 208 -15.81 -5.20 1.45
C ALA A 208 -15.00 -4.21 0.59
N HIS A 209 -14.99 -2.92 0.93
CA HIS A 209 -14.17 -1.93 0.24
C HIS A 209 -12.70 -2.08 0.61
N VAL A 210 -11.95 -2.74 -0.24
CA VAL A 210 -10.52 -2.98 -0.04
C VAL A 210 -9.69 -1.97 -0.84
N SER A 211 -8.71 -1.36 -0.21
CA SER A 211 -7.76 -0.49 -0.92
C SER A 211 -7.18 -1.22 -2.15
N ASN A 212 -7.09 -0.54 -3.26
CA ASN A 212 -6.64 -1.06 -4.57
C ASN A 212 -7.66 -1.90 -5.36
N LEU A 213 -8.89 -2.06 -4.90
CA LEU A 213 -9.92 -2.76 -5.67
C LEU A 213 -10.25 -1.99 -6.96
N GLU A 214 -10.37 -0.67 -6.91
CA GLU A 214 -10.58 0.18 -8.10
C GLU A 214 -9.47 -0.01 -9.14
N ARG A 215 -8.22 -0.13 -8.70
CA ARG A 215 -7.09 -0.39 -9.62
C ARG A 215 -7.18 -1.77 -10.25
N LEU A 216 -7.67 -2.74 -9.50
CA LEU A 216 -7.90 -4.08 -10.03
C LEU A 216 -8.96 -4.04 -11.13
N GLU A 217 -10.10 -3.37 -10.87
CA GLU A 217 -11.16 -3.17 -11.88
C GLU A 217 -10.66 -2.41 -13.11
N ASP A 218 -9.88 -1.34 -12.92
CA ASP A 218 -9.31 -0.58 -14.03
C ASP A 218 -8.39 -1.44 -14.91
N ILE A 219 -7.56 -2.31 -14.30
CA ILE A 219 -6.68 -3.21 -15.05
C ILE A 219 -7.50 -4.22 -15.85
N PHE A 220 -8.51 -4.83 -15.24
CA PHE A 220 -9.37 -5.80 -15.94
C PHE A 220 -10.14 -5.13 -17.08
N SER A 221 -10.75 -3.98 -16.84
CA SER A 221 -11.49 -3.23 -17.84
C SER A 221 -10.60 -2.78 -19.02
N ALA A 222 -9.39 -2.31 -18.73
CA ALA A 222 -8.45 -1.85 -19.76
C ALA A 222 -7.92 -2.97 -20.65
N ASN A 223 -7.88 -4.21 -20.14
CA ASN A 223 -7.38 -5.37 -20.88
C ASN A 223 -8.48 -6.30 -21.40
N GLN A 224 -9.75 -5.93 -21.22
CA GLN A 224 -10.91 -6.75 -21.61
C GLN A 224 -10.89 -8.17 -21.02
N LEU A 225 -10.43 -8.28 -19.76
CA LEU A 225 -10.32 -9.52 -19.01
C LEU A 225 -11.60 -9.79 -18.19
#